data_421dc57319a422096203fae2fcf2a300
#
_entry.id   421dc57319a422096203fae2fcf2a300
#
_cell.length_a   1.000
_cell.length_b   1.000
_cell.length_c   1.000
_cell.angle_alpha   90.00
_cell.angle_beta   90.00
_cell.angle_gamma   90.00
#
_symmetry.space_group_name_H-M   'P 1'
#
loop_
_entity.id
_entity.type
_entity.pdbx_description
1 polymer ?
#
loop_
_entity_poly.entity_id
_entity_poly.type
_entity_poly.pdbx_seq_one_letter_code
_entity_poly.pdbx_strand_id
1 'polypeptide(L)'
;MSEIEFNSKFFSVFCSYFDPHTMYLSESDKSDFFSSVSANNLSFGLNVSVNEKDEIIVDEIIPGSSAYFTEKVTAGDQVLKVKYKDEEYVIACSSISKVEALFNSTEYKNVDFTLRKKSGEIYTVSLTKKLLKNYENKVYSYILEKDNKRAGYIRIPSFYGKFENGKTNVSEDVAKEVYKLNEDGIDGLIIDLENNGGGSMEEALKLTGSFIDAGPIAVMNDKNGKKKTVKDPIKGSIYFGPMVVLINGFSASASEFFTNTMQDYNRAIIIGNQSHGKATMQTVVPLTSDRNPKEFIKITIEEFYRITGKSN
;
A
#
# COMPACT_ATOMS: atom_id res chain seq x y z
N MET A 1 -10.97 -24.14 13.61
CA MET A 1 -11.40 -23.17 12.59
C MET A 1 -12.83 -22.79 12.93
N SER A 2 -13.14 -21.53 13.17
CA SER A 2 -14.49 -21.05 13.41
C SER A 2 -15.32 -21.12 12.12
N GLU A 3 -16.64 -21.09 12.22
CA GLU A 3 -17.54 -21.04 11.05
C GLU A 3 -17.26 -19.82 10.17
N ILE A 4 -16.96 -18.68 10.78
CA ILE A 4 -16.60 -17.44 10.08
C ILE A 4 -15.31 -17.61 9.27
N GLU A 5 -14.28 -18.21 9.87
CA GLU A 5 -13.01 -18.48 9.17
C GLU A 5 -13.19 -19.48 8.02
N PHE A 6 -14.03 -20.49 8.22
CA PHE A 6 -14.35 -21.46 7.16
C PHE A 6 -15.04 -20.76 5.99
N ASN A 7 -16.09 -19.97 6.26
CA ASN A 7 -16.85 -19.26 5.25
C ASN A 7 -15.94 -18.28 4.48
N SER A 8 -15.11 -17.51 5.17
CA SER A 8 -14.17 -16.57 4.52
C SER A 8 -13.21 -17.29 3.57
N LYS A 9 -12.59 -18.40 4.00
CA LYS A 9 -11.72 -19.22 3.15
C LYS A 9 -12.46 -19.83 1.97
N PHE A 10 -13.66 -20.37 2.22
CA PHE A 10 -14.49 -20.96 1.17
C PHE A 10 -14.84 -19.94 0.09
N PHE A 11 -15.35 -18.75 0.47
CA PHE A 11 -15.72 -17.72 -0.47
C PHE A 11 -14.49 -17.14 -1.21
N SER A 12 -13.34 -17.03 -0.54
CA SER A 12 -12.10 -16.60 -1.21
C SER A 12 -11.67 -17.58 -2.29
N VAL A 13 -11.69 -18.89 -2.01
CA VAL A 13 -11.39 -19.94 -3.01
C VAL A 13 -12.44 -19.93 -4.13
N PHE A 14 -13.71 -19.79 -3.80
CA PHE A 14 -14.79 -19.73 -4.79
C PHE A 14 -14.60 -18.52 -5.73
N CYS A 15 -14.28 -17.34 -5.20
CA CYS A 15 -14.03 -16.15 -6.00
C CYS A 15 -12.81 -16.32 -6.93
N SER A 16 -11.72 -16.89 -6.43
CA SER A 16 -10.49 -17.09 -7.21
C SER A 16 -10.64 -18.12 -8.37
N TYR A 17 -11.67 -18.95 -8.32
CA TYR A 17 -11.99 -19.86 -9.43
C TYR A 17 -12.43 -19.11 -10.69
N PHE A 18 -13.09 -17.98 -10.56
CA PHE A 18 -13.58 -17.18 -11.69
C PHE A 18 -12.53 -16.20 -12.19
N ASP A 19 -11.75 -15.59 -11.29
CA ASP A 19 -10.72 -14.61 -11.59
C ASP A 19 -9.68 -14.61 -10.46
N PRO A 20 -8.38 -14.76 -10.78
CA PRO A 20 -7.31 -14.83 -9.77
C PRO A 20 -7.16 -13.57 -8.92
N HIS A 21 -7.76 -12.45 -9.33
CA HIS A 21 -7.72 -11.18 -8.62
C HIS A 21 -9.01 -10.87 -7.85
N THR A 22 -10.07 -11.64 -8.10
CA THR A 22 -11.34 -11.49 -7.36
C THR A 22 -11.25 -12.22 -6.02
N MET A 23 -11.68 -11.55 -4.96
CA MET A 23 -11.50 -12.01 -3.59
C MET A 23 -12.68 -11.58 -2.71
N TYR A 24 -13.17 -12.50 -1.89
CA TYR A 24 -14.04 -12.14 -0.77
C TYR A 24 -13.21 -11.46 0.33
N LEU A 25 -13.75 -10.42 0.92
CA LEU A 25 -13.11 -9.68 1.99
C LEU A 25 -14.10 -9.53 3.16
N SER A 26 -13.67 -9.94 4.35
CA SER A 26 -14.30 -9.51 5.59
C SER A 26 -14.03 -8.03 5.85
N GLU A 27 -14.64 -7.45 6.87
CA GLU A 27 -14.34 -6.07 7.30
C GLU A 27 -12.85 -5.86 7.64
N SER A 28 -12.23 -6.85 8.32
CA SER A 28 -10.79 -6.82 8.62
C SER A 28 -9.95 -6.92 7.35
N ASP A 29 -10.23 -7.89 6.46
CA ASP A 29 -9.46 -8.07 5.22
C ASP A 29 -9.55 -6.84 4.31
N LYS A 30 -10.71 -6.19 4.27
CA LYS A 30 -10.89 -4.91 3.58
C LYS A 30 -10.00 -3.81 4.18
N SER A 31 -9.98 -3.70 5.52
CA SER A 31 -9.15 -2.72 6.21
C SER A 31 -7.66 -2.96 5.93
N ASP A 32 -7.21 -4.20 5.97
CA ASP A 32 -5.84 -4.61 5.66
C ASP A 32 -5.46 -4.27 4.23
N PHE A 33 -6.34 -4.58 3.28
CA PHE A 33 -6.15 -4.23 1.88
C PHE A 33 -5.98 -2.72 1.70
N PHE A 34 -6.86 -1.88 2.26
CA PHE A 34 -6.71 -0.43 2.14
C PHE A 34 -5.52 0.12 2.92
N SER A 35 -5.15 -0.50 4.03
CA SER A 35 -3.94 -0.15 4.79
C SER A 35 -2.67 -0.39 3.98
N SER A 36 -2.60 -1.48 3.23
CA SER A 36 -1.43 -1.82 2.39
C SER A 36 -1.19 -0.82 1.25
N VAL A 37 -2.25 -0.13 0.80
CA VAL A 37 -2.19 0.90 -0.27
C VAL A 37 -2.35 2.33 0.26
N SER A 38 -2.21 2.53 1.57
CA SER A 38 -2.29 3.83 2.25
C SER A 38 -0.93 4.25 2.80
N ALA A 39 -0.66 5.56 2.77
CA ALA A 39 0.56 6.13 3.37
C ALA A 39 0.51 6.24 4.91
N ASN A 40 -0.65 6.05 5.51
CA ASN A 40 -0.87 6.21 6.94
C ASN A 40 -1.79 5.11 7.45
N ASN A 41 -1.41 4.45 8.53
CA ASN A 41 -2.20 3.41 9.17
C ASN A 41 -2.55 3.77 10.60
N LEU A 42 -3.77 3.41 11.03
CA LEU A 42 -4.12 3.41 12.44
C LEU A 42 -3.41 2.24 13.13
N SER A 43 -2.44 2.54 13.99
CA SER A 43 -1.62 1.53 14.65
C SER A 43 -1.37 1.88 16.12
N PHE A 44 -1.19 0.84 16.94
CA PHE A 44 -0.63 0.96 18.30
C PHE A 44 0.85 1.31 18.25
N GLY A 45 1.51 1.04 17.12
CA GLY A 45 2.93 1.22 16.92
C GLY A 45 3.78 0.02 17.32
N LEU A 46 3.20 -1.17 17.29
CA LEU A 46 3.87 -2.44 17.47
C LEU A 46 3.81 -3.22 16.16
N ASN A 47 4.97 -3.64 15.66
CA ASN A 47 5.07 -4.72 14.69
C ASN A 47 5.33 -6.01 15.47
N VAL A 48 4.59 -7.06 15.16
CA VAL A 48 4.68 -8.35 15.85
C VAL A 48 4.94 -9.48 14.87
N SER A 49 5.67 -10.49 15.30
CA SER A 49 5.89 -11.73 14.55
C SER A 49 5.76 -12.96 15.44
N VAL A 50 5.80 -14.13 14.84
CA VAL A 50 5.86 -15.41 15.56
C VAL A 50 7.30 -15.89 15.56
N ASN A 51 7.83 -16.18 16.73
CA ASN A 51 9.17 -16.73 16.88
C ASN A 51 9.18 -18.27 16.64
N GLU A 52 10.38 -18.89 16.68
CA GLU A 52 10.56 -20.34 16.52
C GLU A 52 9.85 -21.20 17.59
N LYS A 53 9.37 -20.61 18.67
CA LYS A 53 8.63 -21.27 19.76
C LYS A 53 7.11 -21.06 19.64
N ASP A 54 6.65 -20.55 18.49
CA ASP A 54 5.25 -20.19 18.26
C ASP A 54 4.72 -19.11 19.23
N GLU A 55 5.59 -18.25 19.76
CA GLU A 55 5.21 -17.13 20.60
C GLU A 55 5.13 -15.85 19.80
N ILE A 56 4.11 -15.02 20.05
CA ILE A 56 4.00 -13.69 19.41
C ILE A 56 4.92 -12.73 20.17
N ILE A 57 5.89 -12.18 19.46
CA ILE A 57 6.86 -11.22 19.98
C ILE A 57 6.75 -9.88 19.28
N VAL A 58 7.12 -8.83 19.99
CA VAL A 58 7.29 -7.48 19.41
C VAL A 58 8.60 -7.45 18.64
N ASP A 59 8.55 -7.22 17.33
CA ASP A 59 9.73 -7.06 16.48
C ASP A 59 10.26 -5.65 16.54
N GLU A 60 9.35 -4.68 16.38
CA GLU A 60 9.69 -3.28 16.23
C GLU A 60 8.65 -2.39 16.90
N ILE A 61 9.12 -1.23 17.39
CA ILE A 61 8.27 -0.16 17.91
C ILE A 61 8.41 1.04 17.01
N ILE A 62 7.28 1.47 16.43
CA ILE A 62 7.25 2.57 15.47
C ILE A 62 7.42 3.90 16.21
N PRO A 63 8.44 4.72 15.89
CA PRO A 63 8.66 6.02 16.48
C PRO A 63 7.43 6.93 16.39
N GLY A 64 7.14 7.67 17.47
CA GLY A 64 5.98 8.56 17.54
C GLY A 64 4.64 7.87 17.82
N SER A 65 4.64 6.56 17.98
CA SER A 65 3.46 5.75 18.31
C SER A 65 3.07 5.81 19.80
N SER A 66 1.90 5.23 20.12
CA SER A 66 1.50 5.05 21.51
C SER A 66 2.48 4.15 22.25
N ALA A 67 2.89 3.05 21.65
CA ALA A 67 3.88 2.13 22.25
C ALA A 67 5.22 2.82 22.51
N TYR A 68 5.71 3.61 21.56
CA TYR A 68 6.96 4.37 21.68
C TYR A 68 6.97 5.31 22.91
N PHE A 69 5.89 6.08 23.09
CA PHE A 69 5.80 7.04 24.20
C PHE A 69 5.61 6.39 25.58
N THR A 70 5.32 5.10 25.66
CA THR A 70 5.26 4.42 26.96
C THR A 70 6.64 4.19 27.56
N GLU A 71 7.69 4.11 26.71
CA GLU A 71 9.07 3.75 27.07
C GLU A 71 9.19 2.39 27.79
N LYS A 72 8.08 1.64 27.89
CA LYS A 72 8.01 0.35 28.61
C LYS A 72 8.19 -0.84 27.68
N VAL A 73 7.64 -0.74 26.47
CA VAL A 73 7.69 -1.81 25.48
C VAL A 73 9.06 -1.84 24.83
N THR A 74 9.60 -3.03 24.61
CA THR A 74 10.89 -3.24 23.95
C THR A 74 10.80 -4.37 22.92
N ALA A 75 11.63 -4.30 21.87
CA ALA A 75 11.72 -5.38 20.89
C ALA A 75 12.16 -6.70 21.56
N GLY A 76 11.44 -7.77 21.25
CA GLY A 76 11.58 -9.09 21.82
C GLY A 76 10.68 -9.33 23.06
N ASP A 77 9.85 -8.36 23.48
CA ASP A 77 8.83 -8.59 24.47
C ASP A 77 7.75 -9.52 23.90
N GLN A 78 7.33 -10.51 24.69
CA GLN A 78 6.29 -11.46 24.27
C GLN A 78 4.91 -10.92 24.60
N VAL A 79 3.97 -11.01 23.66
CA VAL A 79 2.57 -10.66 23.90
C VAL A 79 1.85 -11.86 24.53
N LEU A 80 1.38 -11.71 25.77
CA LEU A 80 0.69 -12.77 26.51
C LEU A 80 -0.82 -12.65 26.42
N LYS A 81 -1.33 -11.44 26.56
CA LYS A 81 -2.76 -11.14 26.62
C LYS A 81 -3.06 -9.79 25.99
N VAL A 82 -4.27 -9.68 25.48
CA VAL A 82 -4.85 -8.43 25.00
C VAL A 82 -6.23 -8.27 25.60
N LYS A 83 -6.50 -7.11 26.23
CA LYS A 83 -7.81 -6.81 26.80
C LYS A 83 -8.42 -5.58 26.15
N TYR A 84 -9.65 -5.72 25.71
CA TYR A 84 -10.45 -4.63 25.18
C TYR A 84 -11.82 -4.60 25.86
N LYS A 85 -12.10 -3.54 26.60
CA LYS A 85 -13.27 -3.42 27.48
C LYS A 85 -13.29 -4.58 28.50
N ASP A 86 -14.34 -5.38 28.49
CA ASP A 86 -14.52 -6.53 29.38
C ASP A 86 -14.04 -7.86 28.76
N GLU A 87 -13.60 -7.85 27.52
CA GLU A 87 -13.11 -9.04 26.82
C GLU A 87 -11.59 -9.17 26.94
N GLU A 88 -11.13 -10.33 27.40
CA GLU A 88 -9.73 -10.69 27.52
C GLU A 88 -9.38 -11.83 26.56
N TYR A 89 -8.37 -11.62 25.73
CA TYR A 89 -7.85 -12.61 24.79
C TYR A 89 -6.46 -13.06 25.22
N VAL A 90 -6.36 -14.32 25.64
CA VAL A 90 -5.05 -14.95 25.89
C VAL A 90 -4.43 -15.32 24.56
N ILE A 91 -3.22 -14.81 24.31
CA ILE A 91 -2.51 -15.02 23.06
C ILE A 91 -1.83 -16.39 23.11
N ALA A 92 -2.34 -17.31 22.30
CA ALA A 92 -1.72 -18.59 22.01
C ALA A 92 -1.51 -18.70 20.50
N CYS A 93 -0.68 -19.63 20.07
CA CYS A 93 -0.32 -19.87 18.66
C CYS A 93 -1.54 -19.91 17.70
N SER A 94 -2.66 -20.48 18.15
CA SER A 94 -3.91 -20.54 17.39
C SER A 94 -4.67 -19.22 17.29
N SER A 95 -4.18 -18.15 17.91
CA SER A 95 -4.88 -16.86 18.05
C SER A 95 -4.26 -15.75 17.20
N ILE A 96 -3.29 -16.05 16.33
CA ILE A 96 -2.59 -15.01 15.55
C ILE A 96 -3.55 -14.20 14.69
N SER A 97 -4.54 -14.87 14.06
CA SER A 97 -5.57 -14.20 13.25
C SER A 97 -6.45 -13.26 14.08
N LYS A 98 -6.69 -13.58 15.36
CA LYS A 98 -7.43 -12.69 16.28
C LYS A 98 -6.59 -11.49 16.69
N VAL A 99 -5.30 -11.68 16.87
CA VAL A 99 -4.36 -10.58 17.16
C VAL A 99 -4.26 -9.65 15.97
N GLU A 100 -4.07 -10.20 14.78
CA GLU A 100 -4.06 -9.43 13.52
C GLU A 100 -5.38 -8.65 13.35
N ALA A 101 -6.53 -9.28 13.55
CA ALA A 101 -7.82 -8.62 13.51
C ALA A 101 -7.92 -7.46 14.53
N LEU A 102 -7.37 -7.63 15.72
CA LEU A 102 -7.29 -6.61 16.76
C LEU A 102 -6.36 -5.44 16.38
N PHE A 103 -5.22 -5.75 15.75
CA PHE A 103 -4.27 -4.75 15.26
C PHE A 103 -4.87 -3.95 14.10
N ASN A 104 -5.64 -4.57 13.23
CA ASN A 104 -6.10 -3.99 11.97
C ASN A 104 -7.49 -3.33 12.06
N SER A 105 -8.38 -3.84 12.93
CA SER A 105 -9.72 -3.28 13.09
C SER A 105 -9.71 -1.85 13.64
N THR A 106 -10.53 -0.98 13.07
CA THR A 106 -10.72 0.41 13.54
C THR A 106 -11.53 0.54 14.82
N GLU A 107 -12.21 -0.53 15.26
CA GLU A 107 -13.02 -0.54 16.47
C GLU A 107 -12.18 -0.52 17.76
N TYR A 108 -11.03 -1.19 17.75
CA TYR A 108 -10.16 -1.35 18.91
C TYR A 108 -9.19 -0.16 19.06
N LYS A 109 -9.70 0.98 19.53
CA LYS A 109 -8.89 2.20 19.65
C LYS A 109 -7.95 2.19 20.87
N ASN A 110 -8.43 1.71 22.00
CA ASN A 110 -7.67 1.64 23.26
C ASN A 110 -7.66 0.20 23.75
N VAL A 111 -6.49 -0.37 23.92
CA VAL A 111 -6.32 -1.78 24.25
C VAL A 111 -5.22 -1.93 25.29
N ASP A 112 -5.45 -2.80 26.29
CA ASP A 112 -4.44 -3.16 27.29
C ASP A 112 -3.70 -4.40 26.81
N PHE A 113 -2.37 -4.28 26.70
CA PHE A 113 -1.47 -5.37 26.36
C PHE A 113 -0.75 -5.86 27.61
N THR A 114 -0.83 -7.15 27.91
CA THR A 114 0.02 -7.79 28.91
C THR A 114 1.19 -8.44 28.17
N LEU A 115 2.38 -7.97 28.49
CA LEU A 115 3.63 -8.35 27.83
C LEU A 115 4.58 -8.99 28.83
N ARG A 116 5.50 -9.83 28.35
CA ARG A 116 6.59 -10.43 29.11
C ARG A 116 7.94 -10.03 28.52
N LYS A 117 8.78 -9.40 29.33
CA LYS A 117 10.16 -9.09 28.93
C LYS A 117 11.02 -10.33 28.80
N LYS A 118 12.14 -10.21 28.08
CA LYS A 118 13.18 -11.27 28.05
C LYS A 118 13.70 -11.64 29.44
N SER A 119 13.63 -10.72 30.40
CA SER A 119 13.96 -10.98 31.81
C SER A 119 12.96 -11.87 32.58
N GLY A 120 11.78 -12.12 32.00
CA GLY A 120 10.66 -12.82 32.62
C GLY A 120 9.65 -11.90 33.33
N GLU A 121 9.92 -10.62 33.46
CA GLU A 121 9.01 -9.63 34.04
C GLU A 121 7.74 -9.52 33.22
N ILE A 122 6.57 -9.60 33.87
CA ILE A 122 5.26 -9.42 33.25
C ILE A 122 4.71 -8.05 33.62
N TYR A 123 4.26 -7.30 32.65
CA TYR A 123 3.70 -5.97 32.82
C TYR A 123 2.52 -5.73 31.89
N THR A 124 1.68 -4.76 32.24
CA THR A 124 0.56 -4.33 31.39
C THR A 124 0.75 -2.89 30.94
N VAL A 125 0.41 -2.62 29.71
CA VAL A 125 0.48 -1.29 29.09
C VAL A 125 -0.77 -1.02 28.28
N SER A 126 -1.38 0.15 28.47
CA SER A 126 -2.53 0.62 27.68
C SER A 126 -2.02 1.35 26.46
N LEU A 127 -2.37 0.88 25.28
CA LEU A 127 -1.99 1.47 24.03
C LEU A 127 -3.20 2.01 23.27
N THR A 128 -3.03 3.17 22.65
CA THR A 128 -4.05 3.83 21.84
C THR A 128 -3.60 3.85 20.39
N LYS A 129 -4.47 3.39 19.48
CA LYS A 129 -4.20 3.54 18.05
C LYS A 129 -4.11 5.00 17.66
N LYS A 130 -3.04 5.35 16.99
CA LYS A 130 -2.83 6.65 16.37
C LYS A 130 -2.62 6.49 14.88
N LEU A 131 -2.96 7.52 14.12
CA LEU A 131 -2.61 7.59 12.71
C LEU A 131 -1.09 7.78 12.63
N LEU A 132 -0.39 6.71 12.32
CA LEU A 132 1.06 6.73 12.16
C LEU A 132 1.41 6.87 10.69
N LYS A 133 2.46 7.65 10.42
CA LYS A 133 3.05 7.71 9.08
C LYS A 133 3.79 6.41 8.84
N ASN A 134 3.39 5.68 7.83
CA ASN A 134 4.19 4.56 7.35
C ASN A 134 5.33 5.12 6.50
N TYR A 135 6.50 5.31 7.11
CA TYR A 135 7.66 5.88 6.40
C TYR A 135 8.16 4.97 5.28
N GLU A 136 7.99 3.66 5.41
CA GLU A 136 8.37 2.68 4.39
C GLU A 136 7.51 2.77 3.13
N ASN A 137 6.24 3.18 3.28
CA ASN A 137 5.30 3.34 2.18
C ASN A 137 5.21 4.78 1.68
N LYS A 138 6.10 5.68 2.11
CA LYS A 138 6.07 7.07 1.68
C LYS A 138 7.13 7.35 0.63
N VAL A 139 6.80 8.22 -0.32
CA VAL A 139 7.75 8.80 -1.27
C VAL A 139 8.87 9.52 -0.51
N TYR A 140 10.09 9.28 -0.93
CA TYR A 140 11.26 10.03 -0.49
C TYR A 140 12.21 10.29 -1.66
N SER A 141 13.04 11.32 -1.52
CA SER A 141 14.00 11.71 -2.54
C SER A 141 15.36 12.03 -1.95
N TYR A 142 16.37 11.95 -2.78
CA TYR A 142 17.74 12.44 -2.51
C TYR A 142 18.47 12.76 -3.83
N ILE A 143 19.62 13.40 -3.73
CA ILE A 143 20.46 13.72 -4.87
C ILE A 143 21.65 12.76 -4.92
N LEU A 144 21.87 12.18 -6.09
CA LEU A 144 23.06 11.41 -6.41
C LEU A 144 24.04 12.32 -7.17
N GLU A 145 25.26 12.45 -6.68
CA GLU A 145 26.29 13.27 -7.33
C GLU A 145 27.44 12.40 -7.83
N LYS A 146 27.80 12.58 -9.09
CA LYS A 146 28.94 11.95 -9.72
C LYS A 146 29.48 12.82 -10.86
N ASP A 147 30.78 13.02 -10.92
CA ASP A 147 31.48 13.73 -12.03
C ASP A 147 30.82 15.09 -12.37
N ASN A 148 30.52 15.89 -11.36
CA ASN A 148 29.84 17.18 -11.46
C ASN A 148 28.41 17.10 -12.08
N LYS A 149 27.80 15.91 -12.12
CA LYS A 149 26.42 15.69 -12.50
C LYS A 149 25.58 15.36 -11.28
N ARG A 150 24.35 15.87 -11.25
CA ARG A 150 23.40 15.71 -10.16
C ARG A 150 22.14 15.03 -10.67
N ALA A 151 21.86 13.84 -10.19
CA ALA A 151 20.63 13.13 -10.49
C ALA A 151 19.70 13.15 -9.27
N GLY A 152 18.47 13.64 -9.44
CA GLY A 152 17.42 13.48 -8.45
C GLY A 152 16.93 12.03 -8.47
N TYR A 153 16.85 11.39 -7.32
CA TYR A 153 16.30 10.06 -7.16
C TYR A 153 15.03 10.15 -6.32
N ILE A 154 13.93 9.60 -6.82
CA ILE A 154 12.65 9.49 -6.11
C ILE A 154 12.26 8.03 -6.02
N ARG A 155 12.11 7.52 -4.80
CA ARG A 155 11.53 6.20 -4.53
C ARG A 155 10.04 6.33 -4.35
N ILE A 156 9.28 5.53 -5.10
CA ILE A 156 7.82 5.41 -4.98
C ILE A 156 7.50 3.97 -4.56
N PRO A 157 7.29 3.68 -3.27
CA PRO A 157 7.08 2.32 -2.81
C PRO A 157 5.70 1.75 -3.16
N SER A 158 4.67 2.60 -3.29
CA SER A 158 3.32 2.22 -3.72
C SER A 158 2.57 3.42 -4.29
N PHE A 159 1.52 3.17 -5.07
CA PHE A 159 0.59 4.22 -5.51
C PHE A 159 -0.51 4.45 -4.47
N TYR A 160 -0.12 4.97 -3.30
CA TYR A 160 -1.06 5.24 -2.23
C TYR A 160 -1.96 6.44 -2.54
N GLY A 161 -3.23 6.34 -2.07
CA GLY A 161 -4.25 7.38 -2.24
C GLY A 161 -4.87 7.82 -0.92
N LYS A 162 -5.81 8.75 -1.01
CA LYS A 162 -6.62 9.22 0.13
C LYS A 162 -7.75 8.23 0.45
N PHE A 163 -7.40 6.97 0.72
CA PHE A 163 -8.38 5.97 1.12
C PHE A 163 -8.81 6.18 2.57
N GLU A 164 -10.09 6.02 2.84
CA GLU A 164 -10.73 6.10 4.17
C GLU A 164 -10.27 7.34 4.99
N ASN A 165 -9.22 7.19 5.80
CA ASN A 165 -8.67 8.24 6.66
C ASN A 165 -7.35 8.85 6.15
N GLY A 166 -6.92 8.50 4.94
CA GLY A 166 -5.68 8.99 4.34
C GLY A 166 -5.73 10.50 4.03
N LYS A 167 -4.68 11.24 4.41
CA LYS A 167 -4.55 12.68 4.17
C LYS A 167 -3.62 13.02 3.02
N THR A 168 -2.82 12.04 2.55
CA THR A 168 -1.79 12.23 1.54
C THR A 168 -2.01 11.28 0.37
N ASN A 169 -1.51 11.64 -0.79
CA ASN A 169 -1.50 10.84 -1.98
C ASN A 169 -0.13 10.91 -2.67
N VAL A 170 0.19 9.89 -3.45
CA VAL A 170 1.50 9.74 -4.09
C VAL A 170 1.75 10.84 -5.11
N SER A 171 0.75 11.25 -5.89
CA SER A 171 0.92 12.26 -6.94
C SER A 171 1.33 13.63 -6.37
N GLU A 172 0.70 14.07 -5.28
CA GLU A 172 1.08 15.31 -4.60
C GLU A 172 2.47 15.21 -3.93
N ASP A 173 2.78 14.06 -3.32
CA ASP A 173 4.07 13.89 -2.64
C ASP A 173 5.23 13.82 -3.65
N VAL A 174 5.07 13.12 -4.79
CA VAL A 174 6.06 13.13 -5.87
C VAL A 174 6.24 14.53 -6.44
N ALA A 175 5.16 15.28 -6.68
CA ALA A 175 5.25 16.64 -7.19
C ALA A 175 6.05 17.56 -6.26
N LYS A 176 5.89 17.43 -4.93
CA LYS A 176 6.68 18.17 -3.94
C LYS A 176 8.16 17.80 -4.01
N GLU A 177 8.47 16.51 -4.13
CA GLU A 177 9.88 16.07 -4.21
C GLU A 177 10.52 16.52 -5.54
N VAL A 178 9.80 16.44 -6.66
CA VAL A 178 10.28 16.98 -7.95
C VAL A 178 10.56 18.48 -7.87
N TYR A 179 9.67 19.25 -7.22
CA TYR A 179 9.86 20.68 -7.04
C TYR A 179 11.16 20.99 -6.26
N LYS A 180 11.39 20.30 -5.12
CA LYS A 180 12.63 20.46 -4.34
C LYS A 180 13.87 20.12 -5.14
N LEU A 181 13.86 18.99 -5.84
CA LEU A 181 14.98 18.56 -6.66
C LEU A 181 15.29 19.53 -7.82
N ASN A 182 14.26 20.12 -8.42
CA ASN A 182 14.44 21.16 -9.44
C ASN A 182 15.07 22.44 -8.85
N GLU A 183 14.67 22.87 -7.65
CA GLU A 183 15.29 23.99 -6.95
C GLU A 183 16.76 23.71 -6.61
N ASP A 184 17.08 22.47 -6.29
CA ASP A 184 18.44 22.02 -6.06
C ASP A 184 19.28 21.89 -7.34
N GLY A 185 18.69 22.05 -8.53
CA GLY A 185 19.39 22.09 -9.81
C GLY A 185 19.90 20.72 -10.28
N ILE A 186 19.01 19.74 -10.41
CA ILE A 186 19.34 18.40 -10.93
C ILE A 186 19.49 18.40 -12.47
N ASP A 187 20.41 17.61 -12.99
CA ASP A 187 20.63 17.37 -14.43
C ASP A 187 19.70 16.28 -15.01
N GLY A 188 19.17 15.41 -14.16
CA GLY A 188 18.28 14.30 -14.55
C GLY A 188 17.48 13.76 -13.37
N LEU A 189 16.41 13.01 -13.65
CA LEU A 189 15.51 12.44 -12.64
C LEU A 189 15.42 10.92 -12.79
N ILE A 190 15.56 10.23 -11.68
CA ILE A 190 15.36 8.78 -11.57
C ILE A 190 14.09 8.55 -10.74
N ILE A 191 13.10 7.88 -11.32
CA ILE A 191 11.92 7.38 -10.63
C ILE A 191 12.11 5.89 -10.39
N ASP A 192 12.14 5.47 -9.14
CA ASP A 192 12.31 4.07 -8.77
C ASP A 192 10.97 3.45 -8.37
N LEU A 193 10.53 2.47 -9.16
CA LEU A 193 9.34 1.64 -8.98
C LEU A 193 9.69 0.16 -8.72
N GLU A 194 10.95 -0.18 -8.46
CA GLU A 194 11.30 -1.56 -8.10
C GLU A 194 10.53 -2.00 -6.84
N ASN A 195 9.98 -3.22 -6.85
CA ASN A 195 9.12 -3.78 -5.80
C ASN A 195 7.82 -2.98 -5.52
N ASN A 196 7.40 -2.10 -6.42
CA ASN A 196 6.13 -1.39 -6.30
C ASN A 196 5.00 -2.20 -6.96
N GLY A 197 4.20 -2.89 -6.17
CA GLY A 197 3.07 -3.72 -6.64
C GLY A 197 1.87 -2.95 -7.19
N GLY A 198 1.94 -1.63 -7.27
CA GLY A 198 0.86 -0.78 -7.77
C GLY A 198 0.12 -0.02 -6.67
N GLY A 199 -1.21 0.07 -6.77
CA GLY A 199 -2.07 0.78 -5.82
C GLY A 199 -3.23 1.49 -6.51
N SER A 200 -3.48 2.75 -6.16
CA SER A 200 -4.56 3.56 -6.71
C SER A 200 -4.35 3.89 -8.19
N MET A 201 -5.27 3.43 -9.05
CA MET A 201 -5.27 3.78 -10.46
C MET A 201 -5.54 5.28 -10.69
N GLU A 202 -6.35 5.91 -9.84
CA GLU A 202 -6.58 7.35 -9.88
C GLU A 202 -5.28 8.13 -9.66
N GLU A 203 -4.49 7.71 -8.70
CA GLU A 203 -3.19 8.33 -8.41
C GLU A 203 -2.15 8.03 -9.51
N ALA A 204 -2.18 6.82 -10.09
CA ALA A 204 -1.35 6.50 -11.25
C ALA A 204 -1.68 7.40 -12.44
N LEU A 205 -2.96 7.65 -12.71
CA LEU A 205 -3.41 8.55 -13.77
C LEU A 205 -2.90 9.99 -13.54
N LYS A 206 -3.09 10.52 -12.33
CA LYS A 206 -2.63 11.87 -11.96
C LYS A 206 -1.11 12.01 -12.08
N LEU A 207 -0.39 11.04 -11.52
CA LEU A 207 1.07 11.05 -11.58
C LEU A 207 1.59 10.95 -12.99
N THR A 208 0.99 10.08 -13.82
CA THR A 208 1.35 9.94 -15.24
C THR A 208 1.13 11.24 -16.00
N GLY A 209 -0.05 11.86 -15.83
CA GLY A 209 -0.35 13.16 -16.43
C GLY A 209 0.64 14.25 -16.03
N SER A 210 1.14 14.21 -14.79
CA SER A 210 2.12 15.20 -14.32
C SER A 210 3.46 15.19 -15.07
N PHE A 211 3.77 14.12 -15.82
CA PHE A 211 5.04 13.99 -16.57
C PHE A 211 4.89 14.07 -18.08
N ILE A 212 3.67 14.23 -18.61
CA ILE A 212 3.40 14.41 -20.04
C ILE A 212 2.72 15.76 -20.28
N ASP A 213 2.69 16.22 -21.53
CA ASP A 213 2.00 17.48 -21.91
C ASP A 213 0.64 17.16 -22.54
N ALA A 214 -0.31 16.74 -21.72
CA ALA A 214 -1.65 16.30 -22.11
C ALA A 214 -1.65 15.15 -23.14
N GLY A 215 -2.73 14.42 -23.22
CA GLY A 215 -2.91 13.37 -24.24
C GLY A 215 -3.40 12.03 -23.69
N PRO A 216 -3.51 11.02 -24.59
CA PRO A 216 -3.98 9.69 -24.20
C PRO A 216 -2.94 8.97 -23.36
N ILE A 217 -3.38 8.31 -22.28
CA ILE A 217 -2.53 7.56 -21.36
C ILE A 217 -2.68 6.05 -21.56
N ALA A 218 -3.92 5.58 -21.64
CA ALA A 218 -4.23 4.16 -21.79
C ALA A 218 -5.58 3.94 -22.45
N VAL A 219 -5.84 2.71 -22.88
CA VAL A 219 -7.15 2.25 -23.32
C VAL A 219 -7.70 1.31 -22.27
N MET A 220 -8.84 1.64 -21.66
CA MET A 220 -9.58 0.80 -20.74
C MET A 220 -10.61 -0.02 -21.51
N ASN A 221 -10.80 -1.27 -21.13
CA ASN A 221 -11.78 -2.19 -21.70
C ASN A 221 -12.66 -2.77 -20.58
N ASP A 222 -13.96 -2.52 -20.64
CA ASP A 222 -14.90 -3.05 -19.64
C ASP A 222 -15.34 -4.49 -19.97
N LYS A 223 -16.07 -5.12 -19.06
CA LYS A 223 -16.60 -6.48 -19.19
C LYS A 223 -17.49 -6.69 -20.43
N ASN A 224 -18.02 -5.63 -21.04
CA ASN A 224 -18.84 -5.69 -22.24
C ASN A 224 -18.03 -5.47 -23.51
N GLY A 225 -16.70 -5.35 -23.42
CA GLY A 225 -15.82 -5.05 -24.54
C GLY A 225 -15.85 -3.58 -24.99
N LYS A 226 -16.46 -2.69 -24.19
CA LYS A 226 -16.49 -1.26 -24.50
C LYS A 226 -15.17 -0.63 -24.13
N LYS A 227 -14.51 -0.09 -25.14
CA LYS A 227 -13.21 0.59 -25.00
C LYS A 227 -13.38 2.08 -24.73
N LYS A 228 -12.59 2.60 -23.79
CA LYS A 228 -12.52 4.01 -23.44
C LYS A 228 -11.05 4.43 -23.37
N THR A 229 -10.69 5.47 -24.09
CA THR A 229 -9.37 6.09 -23.96
C THR A 229 -9.35 7.00 -22.74
N VAL A 230 -8.46 6.71 -21.81
CA VAL A 230 -8.15 7.57 -20.67
C VAL A 230 -7.12 8.59 -21.11
N LYS A 231 -7.33 9.86 -20.77
CA LYS A 231 -6.50 10.98 -21.21
C LYS A 231 -6.17 11.88 -20.04
N ASP A 232 -4.99 12.47 -20.08
CA ASP A 232 -4.70 13.68 -19.30
C ASP A 232 -5.20 14.90 -20.11
N PRO A 233 -6.11 15.71 -19.53
CA PRO A 233 -6.58 16.92 -20.16
C PRO A 233 -5.70 18.15 -19.88
N ILE A 234 -4.72 18.04 -18.95
CA ILE A 234 -3.96 19.17 -18.43
C ILE A 234 -2.67 19.33 -19.23
N LYS A 235 -2.42 20.54 -19.72
CA LYS A 235 -1.15 20.86 -20.37
C LYS A 235 -0.07 21.17 -19.38
N GLY A 236 1.16 20.82 -19.73
CA GLY A 236 2.36 21.08 -18.94
C GLY A 236 2.83 19.87 -18.16
N SER A 237 4.11 19.85 -17.86
CA SER A 237 4.76 18.79 -17.09
C SER A 237 5.46 19.42 -15.88
N ILE A 238 5.53 18.70 -14.75
CA ILE A 238 6.26 19.13 -13.56
C ILE A 238 7.78 19.00 -13.70
N TYR A 239 8.25 18.24 -14.73
CA TYR A 239 9.67 18.06 -15.01
C TYR A 239 9.91 17.86 -16.50
N PHE A 240 10.80 18.63 -17.10
CA PHE A 240 11.11 18.60 -18.52
C PHE A 240 12.47 17.97 -18.86
N GLY A 241 13.33 17.75 -17.87
CA GLY A 241 14.66 17.19 -18.06
C GLY A 241 14.67 15.70 -18.41
N PRO A 242 15.88 15.12 -18.62
CA PRO A 242 16.06 13.69 -18.85
C PRO A 242 15.51 12.86 -17.68
N MET A 243 14.84 11.74 -17.97
CA MET A 243 14.22 10.89 -16.95
C MET A 243 14.50 9.42 -17.21
N VAL A 244 14.70 8.68 -16.12
CA VAL A 244 14.82 7.22 -16.08
C VAL A 244 13.77 6.67 -15.13
N VAL A 245 13.17 5.53 -15.48
CA VAL A 245 12.31 4.76 -14.58
C VAL A 245 12.93 3.39 -14.35
N LEU A 246 13.11 3.04 -13.07
CA LEU A 246 13.61 1.74 -12.65
C LEU A 246 12.44 0.81 -12.32
N ILE A 247 12.48 -0.42 -12.85
CA ILE A 247 11.45 -1.45 -12.61
C ILE A 247 12.09 -2.83 -12.41
N ASN A 248 11.34 -3.73 -11.78
CA ASN A 248 11.69 -5.15 -11.69
C ASN A 248 10.45 -6.05 -11.79
N GLY A 249 10.60 -7.37 -11.65
CA GLY A 249 9.52 -8.35 -11.74
C GLY A 249 8.39 -8.20 -10.71
N PHE A 250 8.58 -7.35 -9.68
CA PHE A 250 7.56 -7.01 -8.69
C PHE A 250 6.88 -5.66 -8.96
N SER A 251 7.34 -4.93 -9.97
CA SER A 251 6.65 -3.72 -10.44
C SER A 251 5.38 -4.13 -11.18
N ALA A 252 4.20 -3.77 -10.65
CA ALA A 252 2.92 -4.29 -11.14
C ALA A 252 1.84 -3.22 -11.24
N SER A 253 0.81 -3.45 -12.10
CA SER A 253 -0.44 -2.70 -12.12
C SER A 253 -0.22 -1.19 -12.36
N ALA A 254 -0.50 -0.33 -11.37
CA ALA A 254 -0.31 1.13 -11.44
C ALA A 254 1.13 1.53 -11.81
N SER A 255 2.15 0.76 -11.37
CA SER A 255 3.55 0.95 -11.77
C SER A 255 3.73 0.71 -13.27
N GLU A 256 3.10 -0.33 -13.81
CA GLU A 256 3.15 -0.65 -15.23
C GLU A 256 2.39 0.37 -16.07
N PHE A 257 1.23 0.81 -15.58
CA PHE A 257 0.45 1.87 -16.18
C PHE A 257 1.27 3.16 -16.38
N PHE A 258 1.95 3.60 -15.33
CA PHE A 258 2.86 4.75 -15.38
C PHE A 258 4.02 4.51 -16.36
N THR A 259 4.75 3.41 -16.17
CA THR A 259 5.97 3.08 -16.94
C THR A 259 5.68 2.93 -18.43
N ASN A 260 4.59 2.25 -18.79
CA ASN A 260 4.18 2.08 -20.18
C ASN A 260 3.93 3.41 -20.88
N THR A 261 3.25 4.33 -20.21
CA THR A 261 3.01 5.67 -20.76
C THR A 261 4.32 6.44 -20.92
N MET A 262 5.22 6.39 -19.92
CA MET A 262 6.54 7.03 -20.04
C MET A 262 7.34 6.47 -21.23
N GLN A 263 7.26 5.17 -21.47
CA GLN A 263 7.90 4.51 -22.59
C GLN A 263 7.24 4.88 -23.93
N ASP A 264 5.90 4.82 -24.02
CA ASP A 264 5.15 5.11 -25.25
C ASP A 264 5.33 6.55 -25.72
N TYR A 265 5.50 7.49 -24.81
CA TYR A 265 5.80 8.89 -25.10
C TYR A 265 7.30 9.18 -25.33
N ASN A 266 8.17 8.18 -25.22
CA ASN A 266 9.63 8.39 -25.15
C ASN A 266 10.02 9.43 -24.07
N ARG A 267 9.22 9.52 -23.00
CA ARG A 267 9.42 10.48 -21.92
C ARG A 267 10.55 10.06 -20.98
N ALA A 268 10.73 8.75 -20.82
CA ALA A 268 11.78 8.20 -19.98
C ALA A 268 12.43 6.97 -20.61
N ILE A 269 13.69 6.73 -20.23
CA ILE A 269 14.36 5.45 -20.45
C ILE A 269 13.95 4.50 -19.33
N ILE A 270 13.46 3.32 -19.71
CA ILE A 270 13.07 2.28 -18.73
C ILE A 270 14.25 1.33 -18.55
N ILE A 271 14.64 1.12 -17.29
CA ILE A 271 15.80 0.28 -16.92
C ILE A 271 15.33 -0.78 -15.90
N GLY A 272 15.82 -1.99 -16.06
CA GLY A 272 15.58 -3.10 -15.13
C GLY A 272 15.11 -4.36 -15.84
N ASN A 273 14.39 -5.22 -15.12
CA ASN A 273 13.84 -6.47 -15.63
C ASN A 273 12.40 -6.28 -16.12
N GLN A 274 11.87 -7.30 -16.82
CA GLN A 274 10.47 -7.36 -17.19
C GLN A 274 9.58 -7.20 -15.94
N SER A 275 8.54 -6.38 -16.05
CA SER A 275 7.54 -6.17 -15.01
C SER A 275 6.61 -7.37 -14.84
N HIS A 276 5.71 -7.30 -13.87
CA HIS A 276 4.82 -8.41 -13.49
C HIS A 276 3.81 -8.80 -14.58
N GLY A 277 3.30 -7.85 -15.38
CA GLY A 277 2.30 -8.10 -16.41
C GLY A 277 0.85 -8.05 -15.94
N LYS A 278 0.53 -7.31 -14.84
CA LYS A 278 -0.84 -7.17 -14.35
C LYS A 278 -1.54 -5.98 -14.99
N ALA A 279 -2.48 -6.26 -15.89
CA ALA A 279 -3.25 -5.26 -16.66
C ALA A 279 -4.73 -5.17 -16.27
N THR A 280 -5.12 -5.64 -15.08
CA THR A 280 -6.51 -5.66 -14.61
C THR A 280 -6.72 -4.66 -13.47
N MET A 281 -7.89 -4.00 -13.47
CA MET A 281 -8.31 -3.09 -12.42
C MET A 281 -9.44 -3.71 -11.57
N GLN A 282 -9.29 -3.64 -10.25
CA GLN A 282 -10.27 -4.12 -9.30
C GLN A 282 -10.94 -2.96 -8.56
N THR A 283 -12.16 -3.20 -8.10
CA THR A 283 -12.85 -2.36 -7.12
C THR A 283 -13.35 -3.21 -5.96
N VAL A 284 -13.54 -2.58 -4.81
CA VAL A 284 -14.13 -3.22 -3.62
C VAL A 284 -15.55 -2.73 -3.47
N VAL A 285 -16.50 -3.65 -3.46
CA VAL A 285 -17.92 -3.34 -3.30
C VAL A 285 -18.51 -4.12 -2.13
N PRO A 286 -19.47 -3.57 -1.37
CA PRO A 286 -20.17 -4.30 -0.33
C PRO A 286 -21.08 -5.38 -0.94
N LEU A 287 -21.21 -6.52 -0.25
CA LEU A 287 -22.11 -7.60 -0.65
C LEU A 287 -23.56 -7.37 -0.16
N THR A 288 -23.74 -6.48 0.80
CA THR A 288 -25.05 -6.10 1.33
C THR A 288 -25.29 -4.61 1.17
N SER A 289 -26.56 -4.20 1.13
CA SER A 289 -26.97 -2.78 1.10
C SER A 289 -27.11 -2.17 2.50
N ASP A 290 -26.58 -2.80 3.53
CA ASP A 290 -26.60 -2.31 4.90
C ASP A 290 -25.82 -1.00 5.04
N ARG A 291 -26.19 -0.17 6.02
CA ARG A 291 -25.44 1.07 6.32
C ARG A 291 -24.00 0.82 6.76
N ASN A 292 -23.75 -0.32 7.40
CA ASN A 292 -22.43 -0.77 7.85
C ASN A 292 -22.19 -2.20 7.36
N PRO A 293 -21.88 -2.39 6.08
CA PRO A 293 -21.60 -3.70 5.52
C PRO A 293 -20.33 -4.29 6.14
N LYS A 294 -20.37 -5.59 6.46
CA LYS A 294 -19.26 -6.34 7.03
C LYS A 294 -18.59 -7.29 6.04
N GLU A 295 -19.21 -7.45 4.89
CA GLU A 295 -18.79 -8.36 3.84
C GLU A 295 -18.64 -7.61 2.52
N PHE A 296 -17.56 -7.86 1.83
CA PHE A 296 -17.17 -7.16 0.61
C PHE A 296 -16.64 -8.14 -0.42
N ILE A 297 -16.65 -7.74 -1.67
CA ILE A 297 -15.95 -8.42 -2.74
C ILE A 297 -15.02 -7.43 -3.43
N LYS A 298 -13.75 -7.80 -3.58
CA LYS A 298 -12.83 -7.16 -4.51
C LYS A 298 -13.00 -7.87 -5.84
N ILE A 299 -13.45 -7.16 -6.87
CA ILE A 299 -13.80 -7.72 -8.17
C ILE A 299 -13.12 -6.96 -9.31
N THR A 300 -12.65 -7.70 -10.32
CA THR A 300 -12.13 -7.11 -11.55
C THR A 300 -13.26 -6.48 -12.36
N ILE A 301 -13.07 -5.22 -12.76
CA ILE A 301 -14.07 -4.43 -13.49
C ILE A 301 -13.62 -4.02 -14.87
N GLU A 302 -12.33 -3.82 -15.11
CA GLU A 302 -11.76 -3.35 -16.35
C GLU A 302 -10.36 -3.96 -16.56
N GLU A 303 -9.95 -4.01 -17.83
CA GLU A 303 -8.57 -4.23 -18.24
C GLU A 303 -8.01 -2.95 -18.85
N PHE A 304 -6.72 -2.73 -18.72
CA PHE A 304 -6.07 -1.61 -19.37
C PHE A 304 -4.97 -2.07 -20.34
N TYR A 305 -4.85 -1.33 -21.41
CA TYR A 305 -3.90 -1.54 -22.49
C TYR A 305 -3.08 -0.28 -22.71
N ARG A 306 -1.90 -0.43 -23.25
CA ARG A 306 -1.07 0.68 -23.71
C ARG A 306 -1.83 1.53 -24.74
N ILE A 307 -1.45 2.79 -24.91
CA ILE A 307 -2.04 3.68 -25.93
C ILE A 307 -1.89 3.12 -27.34
N THR A 308 -0.90 2.27 -27.58
CA THR A 308 -0.68 1.55 -28.83
C THR A 308 -1.66 0.39 -29.04
N GLY A 309 -2.47 0.04 -28.04
CA GLY A 309 -3.38 -1.11 -28.03
C GLY A 309 -2.71 -2.45 -27.68
N LYS A 310 -1.40 -2.46 -27.37
CA LYS A 310 -0.70 -3.64 -26.89
C LYS A 310 -1.01 -3.91 -25.42
N SER A 311 -0.90 -5.15 -24.99
CA SER A 311 -0.89 -5.50 -23.55
C SER A 311 0.37 -4.98 -22.86
N ASN A 312 0.37 -5.03 -21.55
CA ASN A 312 1.55 -4.72 -20.75
C ASN A 312 2.70 -5.66 -21.02
#